data_c2ecedb60092d485108f8d6de284a478
#
_entry.id   c2ecedb60092d485108f8d6de284a478
#
_cell.length_a   1.000
_cell.length_b   1.000
_cell.length_c   1.000
_cell.angle_alpha   90.00
_cell.angle_beta   90.00
_cell.angle_gamma   90.00
#
_symmetry.space_group_name_H-M   'P 1'
#
loop_
_entity.id
_entity.type
_entity.pdbx_description
1 polymer ?
#
loop_
_entity_poly.entity_id
_entity_poly.type
_entity_poly.pdbx_seq_one_letter_code
_entity_poly.pdbx_strand_id
1 'polypeptide(L)'
;MQQWQWRGQRIAYQQAGTTGPALVLIHGFGASSLHWRKNLEVLGETHRVYALDLLGFGRSAKPTPNQPLSYTFETWGQQVLDFCREVVQGPAFLGGNSIGCIVALQAAVTDPKAVSGLVLLNCSLRLLHDRKRQALPWYRSIGTPVIQSLLGVKAIGQPFFQSLAQPKTVDRVLRQAYGREDAVTEELVNFLLEPSREPGAVDVFLAFVRYSQGPLPEDLLPQVSCPILVLWGAEDPWEPIDLGRALVADIPQVEHFVPLPGVGHCPQDEAPELVNPMVRDWTLQKARQKARSRFPFGRGLAARA
;
A
#
# COMPACT_ATOMS: atom_id res chain seq x y z
N MET A 1 -7.41 13.09 -12.28
CA MET A 1 -8.19 12.11 -11.50
C MET A 1 -9.19 11.45 -12.41
N GLN A 2 -9.19 10.11 -12.47
CA GLN A 2 -10.11 9.30 -13.27
C GLN A 2 -11.04 8.50 -12.35
N GLN A 3 -12.07 7.85 -12.90
CA GLN A 3 -13.05 7.08 -12.13
C GLN A 3 -13.30 5.73 -12.80
N TRP A 4 -13.50 4.71 -12.00
CA TRP A 4 -13.87 3.35 -12.40
C TRP A 4 -15.05 2.87 -11.54
N GLN A 5 -15.98 2.16 -12.15
CA GLN A 5 -17.11 1.56 -11.45
C GLN A 5 -16.76 0.12 -11.04
N TRP A 6 -16.64 -0.12 -9.75
CA TRP A 6 -16.33 -1.43 -9.22
C TRP A 6 -17.44 -1.92 -8.28
N ARG A 7 -18.10 -2.97 -8.65
CA ARG A 7 -19.22 -3.57 -7.88
C ARG A 7 -20.25 -2.54 -7.43
N GLY A 8 -20.60 -1.61 -8.33
CA GLY A 8 -21.52 -0.52 -8.05
C GLY A 8 -20.96 0.63 -7.22
N GLN A 9 -19.68 0.63 -6.89
CA GLN A 9 -18.99 1.69 -6.17
C GLN A 9 -18.09 2.51 -7.09
N ARG A 10 -18.10 3.82 -6.92
CA ARG A 10 -17.18 4.72 -7.63
C ARG A 10 -15.80 4.64 -7.01
N ILE A 11 -14.81 4.28 -7.80
CA ILE A 11 -13.40 4.20 -7.42
C ILE A 11 -12.62 5.26 -8.18
N ALA A 12 -11.87 6.06 -7.45
CA ALA A 12 -11.00 7.09 -8.01
C ALA A 12 -9.57 6.56 -8.20
N TYR A 13 -8.89 7.04 -9.25
CA TYR A 13 -7.48 6.74 -9.48
C TYR A 13 -6.81 7.83 -10.29
N GLN A 14 -5.50 7.87 -10.27
CA GLN A 14 -4.65 8.70 -11.12
C GLN A 14 -3.87 7.81 -12.08
N GLN A 15 -3.50 8.35 -13.22
CA GLN A 15 -2.72 7.65 -14.24
C GLN A 15 -1.70 8.58 -14.86
N ALA A 16 -0.49 8.06 -15.08
CA ALA A 16 0.55 8.70 -15.88
C ALA A 16 1.25 7.66 -16.77
N GLY A 17 1.80 8.13 -17.89
CA GLY A 17 2.47 7.27 -18.86
C GLY A 17 1.53 6.38 -19.66
N THR A 18 1.95 6.04 -20.87
CA THR A 18 1.15 5.27 -21.83
C THR A 18 1.87 4.02 -22.33
N THR A 19 3.16 3.88 -22.05
CA THR A 19 4.03 2.81 -22.55
C THR A 19 4.74 2.08 -21.42
N GLY A 20 5.35 0.96 -21.71
CA GLY A 20 6.12 0.17 -20.74
C GLY A 20 5.25 -0.75 -19.87
N PRO A 21 5.87 -1.38 -18.86
CA PRO A 21 5.15 -2.26 -17.94
C PRO A 21 4.15 -1.49 -17.09
N ALA A 22 3.05 -2.14 -16.71
CA ALA A 22 2.07 -1.55 -15.81
C ALA A 22 2.57 -1.60 -14.36
N LEU A 23 2.34 -0.51 -13.62
CA LEU A 23 2.64 -0.37 -12.20
C LEU A 23 1.41 0.23 -11.48
N VAL A 24 0.85 -0.50 -10.52
CA VAL A 24 -0.27 -0.04 -9.68
C VAL A 24 0.27 0.30 -8.30
N LEU A 25 0.06 1.54 -7.87
CA LEU A 25 0.51 2.09 -6.60
C LEU A 25 -0.64 2.13 -5.59
N ILE A 26 -0.42 1.56 -4.41
CA ILE A 26 -1.41 1.32 -3.37
C ILE A 26 -0.99 2.05 -2.11
N HIS A 27 -1.80 3.01 -1.66
CA HIS A 27 -1.51 3.85 -0.51
C HIS A 27 -1.70 3.14 0.84
N GLY A 28 -1.20 3.76 1.92
CA GLY A 28 -1.38 3.34 3.30
C GLY A 28 -2.73 3.77 3.91
N PHE A 29 -2.93 3.42 5.18
CA PHE A 29 -4.14 3.80 5.93
C PHE A 29 -4.30 5.32 6.04
N GLY A 30 -5.53 5.81 5.84
CA GLY A 30 -5.84 7.25 5.92
C GLY A 30 -5.26 8.11 4.81
N ALA A 31 -4.53 7.51 3.86
CA ALA A 31 -3.98 8.20 2.70
C ALA A 31 -4.86 8.05 1.44
N SER A 32 -4.32 8.43 0.31
CA SER A 32 -4.95 8.34 -1.02
C SER A 32 -3.89 8.23 -2.11
N SER A 33 -4.33 8.13 -3.36
CA SER A 33 -3.46 8.18 -4.54
C SER A 33 -2.57 9.44 -4.59
N LEU A 34 -2.98 10.53 -3.94
CA LEU A 34 -2.19 11.76 -3.83
C LEU A 34 -0.89 11.58 -3.03
N HIS A 35 -0.79 10.54 -2.21
CA HIS A 35 0.46 10.20 -1.52
C HIS A 35 1.57 9.72 -2.48
N TRP A 36 1.19 9.40 -3.72
CA TRP A 36 2.10 9.02 -4.80
C TRP A 36 2.38 10.16 -5.80
N ARG A 37 1.99 11.43 -5.49
CA ARG A 37 2.11 12.57 -6.40
C ARG A 37 3.54 12.84 -6.87
N LYS A 38 4.55 12.56 -6.03
CA LYS A 38 5.97 12.73 -6.34
C LYS A 38 6.57 11.56 -7.15
N ASN A 39 5.79 10.51 -7.37
CA ASN A 39 6.22 9.28 -8.07
C ASN A 39 5.51 9.11 -9.40
N LEU A 40 4.24 9.52 -9.49
CA LEU A 40 3.33 9.19 -10.59
C LEU A 40 3.89 9.63 -11.95
N GLU A 41 4.25 10.90 -12.10
CA GLU A 41 4.75 11.44 -13.38
C GLU A 41 6.15 10.92 -13.69
N VAL A 42 7.05 10.88 -12.71
CA VAL A 42 8.44 10.42 -12.90
C VAL A 42 8.48 8.95 -13.34
N LEU A 43 7.71 8.10 -12.70
CA LEU A 43 7.61 6.68 -13.11
C LEU A 43 6.84 6.54 -14.43
N GLY A 44 5.91 7.47 -14.72
CA GLY A 44 5.14 7.53 -15.95
C GLY A 44 5.98 7.74 -17.22
N GLU A 45 7.20 8.26 -17.09
CA GLU A 45 8.13 8.38 -18.22
C GLU A 45 8.50 7.01 -18.84
N THR A 46 8.43 5.93 -18.05
CA THR A 46 8.86 4.60 -18.47
C THR A 46 7.83 3.49 -18.23
N HIS A 47 6.76 3.79 -17.53
CA HIS A 47 5.71 2.85 -17.14
C HIS A 47 4.33 3.39 -17.44
N ARG A 48 3.35 2.51 -17.50
CA ARG A 48 1.93 2.85 -17.34
C ARG A 48 1.62 2.80 -15.84
N VAL A 49 1.63 3.95 -15.19
CA VAL A 49 1.48 4.05 -13.72
C VAL A 49 0.05 4.39 -13.36
N TYR A 50 -0.47 3.70 -12.38
CA TYR A 50 -1.80 3.92 -11.81
C TYR A 50 -1.67 4.05 -10.30
N ALA A 51 -2.15 5.13 -9.72
CA ALA A 51 -2.27 5.29 -8.28
C ALA A 51 -3.76 5.20 -7.90
N LEU A 52 -4.12 4.17 -7.13
CA LEU A 52 -5.51 3.79 -6.84
C LEU A 52 -5.92 4.31 -5.46
N ASP A 53 -7.10 4.92 -5.37
CA ASP A 53 -7.78 5.15 -4.09
C ASP A 53 -8.53 3.86 -3.70
N LEU A 54 -8.12 3.22 -2.63
CA LEU A 54 -8.84 2.04 -2.13
C LEU A 54 -10.27 2.42 -1.71
N LEU A 55 -11.20 1.47 -1.84
CA LEU A 55 -12.57 1.64 -1.36
C LEU A 55 -12.55 2.11 0.10
N GLY A 56 -13.26 3.20 0.40
CA GLY A 56 -13.28 3.82 1.72
C GLY A 56 -12.29 4.97 1.90
N PHE A 57 -11.32 5.14 0.99
CA PHE A 57 -10.26 6.13 1.10
C PHE A 57 -10.24 7.12 -0.07
N GLY A 58 -9.48 8.19 0.11
CA GLY A 58 -9.32 9.22 -0.91
C GLY A 58 -10.66 9.71 -1.42
N ARG A 59 -10.77 9.80 -2.74
CA ARG A 59 -12.01 10.19 -3.46
C ARG A 59 -12.84 8.98 -3.92
N SER A 60 -12.48 7.76 -3.50
CA SER A 60 -13.31 6.58 -3.68
C SER A 60 -14.53 6.58 -2.77
N ALA A 61 -15.58 5.87 -3.18
CA ALA A 61 -16.82 5.73 -2.41
C ALA A 61 -16.54 5.17 -0.99
N LYS A 62 -17.34 5.62 -0.04
CA LYS A 62 -17.28 5.22 1.37
C LYS A 62 -18.62 4.60 1.81
N PRO A 63 -19.01 3.43 1.21
CA PRO A 63 -20.28 2.78 1.56
C PRO A 63 -20.32 2.38 3.04
N THR A 64 -21.52 2.19 3.55
CA THR A 64 -21.72 1.65 4.90
C THR A 64 -20.99 0.30 5.03
N PRO A 65 -20.18 0.09 6.07
CA PRO A 65 -19.47 -1.17 6.27
C PRO A 65 -20.39 -2.39 6.20
N ASN A 66 -19.96 -3.44 5.50
CA ASN A 66 -20.69 -4.69 5.27
C ASN A 66 -22.00 -4.55 4.46
N GLN A 67 -22.15 -3.44 3.68
CA GLN A 67 -23.33 -3.20 2.85
C GLN A 67 -22.93 -2.57 1.48
N PRO A 68 -22.66 -3.38 0.45
CA PRO A 68 -22.51 -4.84 0.41
C PRO A 68 -21.06 -5.30 0.66
N LEU A 69 -20.09 -4.39 0.84
CA LEU A 69 -18.67 -4.68 0.91
C LEU A 69 -18.11 -4.42 2.32
N SER A 70 -17.16 -5.25 2.72
CA SER A 70 -16.42 -5.09 3.98
C SER A 70 -15.07 -4.41 3.71
N TYR A 71 -14.56 -3.64 4.67
CA TYR A 71 -13.25 -3.01 4.61
C TYR A 71 -12.18 -3.97 5.13
N THR A 72 -11.81 -4.95 4.29
CA THR A 72 -10.82 -5.99 4.60
C THR A 72 -9.75 -6.08 3.54
N PHE A 73 -8.61 -6.69 3.86
CA PHE A 73 -7.52 -6.86 2.91
C PHE A 73 -7.91 -7.75 1.73
N GLU A 74 -8.78 -8.72 1.95
CA GLU A 74 -9.32 -9.58 0.90
C GLU A 74 -10.15 -8.76 -0.10
N THR A 75 -11.00 -7.87 0.40
CA THR A 75 -11.82 -6.97 -0.41
C THR A 75 -10.93 -6.02 -1.23
N TRP A 76 -9.94 -5.40 -0.60
CA TRP A 76 -9.02 -4.50 -1.30
C TRP A 76 -8.07 -5.24 -2.25
N GLY A 77 -7.60 -6.44 -1.89
CA GLY A 77 -6.85 -7.30 -2.81
C GLY A 77 -7.65 -7.65 -4.06
N GLN A 78 -8.93 -7.99 -3.88
CA GLN A 78 -9.83 -8.23 -5.00
C GLN A 78 -10.10 -6.97 -5.84
N GLN A 79 -10.22 -5.80 -5.20
CA GLN A 79 -10.33 -4.52 -5.90
C GLN A 79 -9.13 -4.27 -6.81
N VAL A 80 -7.91 -4.51 -6.33
CA VAL A 80 -6.68 -4.35 -7.12
C VAL A 80 -6.64 -5.34 -8.28
N LEU A 81 -7.03 -6.59 -8.07
CA LEU A 81 -7.08 -7.60 -9.14
C LEU A 81 -8.11 -7.25 -10.21
N ASP A 82 -9.31 -6.83 -9.81
CA ASP A 82 -10.36 -6.41 -10.72
C ASP A 82 -9.93 -5.14 -11.51
N PHE A 83 -9.23 -4.21 -10.85
CA PHE A 83 -8.63 -3.04 -11.49
C PHE A 83 -7.57 -3.43 -12.53
N CYS A 84 -6.69 -4.39 -12.21
CA CYS A 84 -5.71 -4.91 -13.15
C CYS A 84 -6.38 -5.54 -14.38
N ARG A 85 -7.50 -6.24 -14.19
CA ARG A 85 -8.22 -6.88 -15.28
C ARG A 85 -8.99 -5.90 -16.15
N GLU A 86 -9.70 -4.93 -15.54
CA GLU A 86 -10.68 -4.09 -16.23
C GLU A 86 -10.08 -2.77 -16.73
N VAL A 87 -9.16 -2.17 -15.98
CA VAL A 87 -8.56 -0.87 -16.30
C VAL A 87 -7.16 -1.03 -16.88
N VAL A 88 -6.27 -1.77 -16.20
CA VAL A 88 -4.89 -1.98 -16.67
C VAL A 88 -4.86 -2.91 -17.88
N GLN A 89 -5.79 -3.86 -17.94
CA GLN A 89 -5.96 -4.86 -19.00
C GLN A 89 -4.73 -5.78 -19.14
N GLY A 90 -4.17 -6.20 -18.02
CA GLY A 90 -3.04 -7.13 -18.00
C GLY A 90 -2.32 -7.22 -16.66
N PRO A 91 -1.31 -8.07 -16.59
CA PRO A 91 -0.49 -8.20 -15.39
C PRO A 91 0.25 -6.90 -15.08
N ALA A 92 0.34 -6.55 -13.79
CA ALA A 92 1.00 -5.37 -13.30
C ALA A 92 2.04 -5.67 -12.21
N PHE A 93 3.01 -4.79 -12.05
CA PHE A 93 3.73 -4.67 -10.79
C PHE A 93 2.83 -3.95 -9.79
N LEU A 94 2.88 -4.36 -8.51
CA LEU A 94 2.13 -3.71 -7.44
C LEU A 94 3.11 -3.07 -6.47
N GLY A 95 3.01 -1.77 -6.28
CA GLY A 95 3.77 -1.01 -5.29
C GLY A 95 2.85 -0.63 -4.12
N GLY A 96 3.19 -1.02 -2.88
CA GLY A 96 2.40 -0.69 -1.70
C GLY A 96 3.22 0.04 -0.65
N ASN A 97 2.56 0.92 0.13
CA ASN A 97 3.10 1.49 1.35
C ASN A 97 2.25 1.07 2.55
N SER A 98 2.91 0.67 3.65
CA SER A 98 2.22 0.31 4.89
C SER A 98 1.18 -0.80 4.69
N ILE A 99 -0.10 -0.59 5.00
CA ILE A 99 -1.19 -1.54 4.72
C ILE A 99 -1.37 -1.82 3.22
N GLY A 100 -0.96 -0.88 2.35
CA GLY A 100 -0.96 -1.09 0.90
C GLY A 100 -0.07 -2.27 0.47
N CYS A 101 0.98 -2.56 1.25
CA CYS A 101 1.80 -3.76 1.05
C CYS A 101 0.99 -5.04 1.30
N ILE A 102 0.16 -5.07 2.36
CA ILE A 102 -0.68 -6.24 2.66
C ILE A 102 -1.73 -6.45 1.56
N VAL A 103 -2.30 -5.35 1.05
CA VAL A 103 -3.23 -5.41 -0.09
C VAL A 103 -2.53 -5.99 -1.33
N ALA A 104 -1.31 -5.55 -1.62
CA ALA A 104 -0.51 -6.05 -2.74
C ALA A 104 -0.15 -7.54 -2.57
N LEU A 105 0.26 -7.94 -1.36
CA LEU A 105 0.54 -9.35 -1.01
C LEU A 105 -0.73 -10.21 -1.16
N GLN A 106 -1.86 -9.75 -0.64
CA GLN A 106 -3.15 -10.45 -0.76
C GLN A 106 -3.55 -10.63 -2.23
N ALA A 107 -3.40 -9.61 -3.06
CA ALA A 107 -3.66 -9.72 -4.49
C ALA A 107 -2.73 -10.74 -5.16
N ALA A 108 -1.42 -10.73 -4.84
CA ALA A 108 -0.45 -11.64 -5.42
C ALA A 108 -0.68 -13.11 -5.03
N VAL A 109 -1.16 -13.37 -3.82
CA VAL A 109 -1.53 -14.72 -3.35
C VAL A 109 -2.84 -15.17 -4.00
N THR A 110 -3.81 -14.27 -4.15
CA THR A 110 -5.13 -14.59 -4.71
C THR A 110 -5.07 -14.90 -6.22
N ASP A 111 -4.34 -14.09 -6.99
CA ASP A 111 -4.09 -14.35 -8.42
C ASP A 111 -2.62 -14.07 -8.80
N PRO A 112 -1.74 -15.08 -8.67
CA PRO A 112 -0.33 -14.92 -9.01
C PRO A 112 -0.06 -14.56 -10.48
N LYS A 113 -1.00 -14.83 -11.39
CA LYS A 113 -0.83 -14.52 -12.82
C LYS A 113 -1.05 -13.05 -13.13
N ALA A 114 -1.86 -12.38 -12.33
CA ALA A 114 -2.14 -10.96 -12.48
C ALA A 114 -1.01 -10.07 -11.95
N VAL A 115 -0.07 -10.63 -11.14
CA VAL A 115 0.99 -9.85 -10.50
C VAL A 115 2.36 -10.20 -11.09
N SER A 116 3.06 -9.20 -11.60
CA SER A 116 4.37 -9.37 -12.23
C SER A 116 5.54 -9.29 -11.24
N GLY A 117 5.35 -8.64 -10.12
CA GLY A 117 6.28 -8.45 -9.02
C GLY A 117 5.73 -7.44 -8.01
N LEU A 118 6.31 -7.41 -6.83
CA LEU A 118 5.91 -6.55 -5.73
C LEU A 118 7.01 -5.57 -5.35
N VAL A 119 6.62 -4.33 -5.03
CA VAL A 119 7.48 -3.34 -4.38
C VAL A 119 6.82 -2.97 -3.05
N LEU A 120 7.47 -3.34 -1.95
CA LEU A 120 6.95 -3.16 -0.60
C LEU A 120 7.72 -2.05 0.12
N LEU A 121 7.01 -0.96 0.48
CA LEU A 121 7.58 0.18 1.19
C LEU A 121 7.05 0.19 2.62
N ASN A 122 7.92 -0.01 3.60
CA ASN A 122 7.57 -0.02 5.03
C ASN A 122 6.28 -0.82 5.28
N CYS A 123 6.31 -2.10 4.93
CA CYS A 123 5.16 -2.99 5.04
C CYS A 123 4.63 -3.03 6.47
N SER A 124 3.33 -2.82 6.65
CA SER A 124 2.72 -2.91 7.97
C SER A 124 2.87 -4.30 8.57
N LEU A 125 3.49 -4.36 9.74
CA LEU A 125 3.68 -5.58 10.52
C LEU A 125 2.42 -5.96 11.32
N ARG A 126 1.38 -5.10 11.30
CA ARG A 126 0.14 -5.29 12.05
C ARG A 126 0.36 -5.67 13.52
N LEU A 127 1.19 -4.92 14.21
CA LEU A 127 1.58 -5.21 15.60
C LEU A 127 0.38 -5.26 16.57
N LEU A 128 -0.75 -4.63 16.24
CA LEU A 128 -2.00 -4.68 17.02
C LEU A 128 -2.94 -5.81 16.61
N HIS A 129 -2.52 -6.73 15.74
CA HIS A 129 -3.31 -7.90 15.33
C HIS A 129 -3.56 -8.85 16.51
N ASP A 130 -4.73 -9.50 16.55
CA ASP A 130 -5.16 -10.38 17.66
C ASP A 130 -4.13 -11.46 18.00
N ARG A 131 -3.51 -12.09 17.01
CA ARG A 131 -2.46 -13.11 17.21
C ARG A 131 -1.19 -12.55 17.86
N LYS A 132 -0.79 -11.31 17.52
CA LYS A 132 0.41 -10.66 18.07
C LYS A 132 0.20 -10.08 19.47
N ARG A 133 -1.03 -9.73 19.79
CA ARG A 133 -1.39 -9.21 21.12
C ARG A 133 -1.15 -10.21 22.25
N GLN A 134 -1.23 -11.51 21.98
CA GLN A 134 -0.96 -12.55 22.98
C GLN A 134 0.49 -12.50 23.49
N ALA A 135 1.43 -11.95 22.71
CA ALA A 135 2.83 -11.75 23.11
C ALA A 135 3.06 -10.44 23.89
N LEU A 136 2.04 -9.57 24.01
CA LEU A 136 2.14 -8.32 24.75
C LEU A 136 1.92 -8.53 26.27
N PRO A 137 2.46 -7.66 27.13
CA PRO A 137 2.14 -7.66 28.56
C PRO A 137 0.62 -7.67 28.78
N TRP A 138 0.15 -8.40 29.80
CA TRP A 138 -1.27 -8.65 30.05
C TRP A 138 -2.16 -7.38 30.10
N TYR A 139 -1.62 -6.25 30.62
CA TYR A 139 -2.34 -4.98 30.68
C TYR A 139 -2.57 -4.35 29.30
N ARG A 140 -1.70 -4.62 28.32
CA ARG A 140 -1.87 -4.21 26.91
C ARG A 140 -2.75 -5.20 26.14
N SER A 141 -2.64 -6.49 26.44
CA SER A 141 -3.44 -7.53 25.78
C SER A 141 -4.93 -7.40 26.11
N ILE A 142 -5.29 -6.97 27.33
CA ILE A 142 -6.69 -6.75 27.75
C ILE A 142 -7.19 -5.34 27.38
N GLY A 143 -6.35 -4.31 27.57
CA GLY A 143 -6.75 -2.91 27.32
C GLY A 143 -7.07 -2.61 25.88
N THR A 144 -6.30 -3.14 24.94
CA THR A 144 -6.48 -2.87 23.50
C THR A 144 -7.85 -3.31 22.95
N PRO A 145 -8.36 -4.54 23.19
CA PRO A 145 -9.69 -4.94 22.75
C PRO A 145 -10.81 -4.08 23.34
N VAL A 146 -10.68 -3.73 24.62
CA VAL A 146 -11.70 -2.87 25.29
C VAL A 146 -11.72 -1.49 24.62
N ILE A 147 -10.57 -0.87 24.38
CA ILE A 147 -10.48 0.42 23.71
C ILE A 147 -11.03 0.32 22.28
N GLN A 148 -10.66 -0.72 21.52
CA GLN A 148 -11.20 -0.93 20.17
C GLN A 148 -12.71 -1.13 20.16
N SER A 149 -13.27 -1.87 21.13
CA SER A 149 -14.71 -2.04 21.28
C SER A 149 -15.41 -0.73 21.61
N LEU A 150 -14.85 0.07 22.53
CA LEU A 150 -15.36 1.38 22.89
C LEU A 150 -15.32 2.37 21.73
N LEU A 151 -14.17 2.47 21.05
CA LEU A 151 -14.02 3.31 19.85
C LEU A 151 -14.97 2.85 18.73
N GLY A 152 -15.28 1.57 18.69
CA GLY A 152 -16.25 1.01 17.76
C GLY A 152 -17.70 1.47 18.01
N VAL A 153 -18.05 1.97 19.18
CA VAL A 153 -19.35 2.61 19.41
C VAL A 153 -19.32 4.00 18.76
N LYS A 154 -20.21 4.25 17.79
CA LYS A 154 -20.18 5.49 16.97
C LYS A 154 -20.22 6.75 17.82
N ALA A 155 -20.97 6.74 18.94
CA ALA A 155 -21.05 7.87 19.87
C ALA A 155 -19.71 8.23 20.54
N ILE A 156 -18.79 7.27 20.66
CA ILE A 156 -17.43 7.46 21.22
C ILE A 156 -16.41 7.63 20.11
N GLY A 157 -16.48 6.78 19.09
CA GLY A 157 -15.51 6.76 18.00
C GLY A 157 -15.60 7.96 17.08
N GLN A 158 -16.77 8.56 16.89
CA GLN A 158 -16.94 9.75 16.05
C GLN A 158 -16.23 10.98 16.62
N PRO A 159 -16.41 11.39 17.89
CA PRO A 159 -15.62 12.47 18.49
C PRO A 159 -14.11 12.19 18.49
N PHE A 160 -13.72 10.94 18.73
CA PHE A 160 -12.31 10.53 18.65
C PHE A 160 -11.75 10.73 17.23
N PHE A 161 -12.45 10.24 16.20
CA PHE A 161 -12.07 10.46 14.81
C PHE A 161 -11.96 11.95 14.47
N GLN A 162 -12.93 12.77 14.91
CA GLN A 162 -12.91 14.22 14.69
C GLN A 162 -11.71 14.90 15.36
N SER A 163 -11.25 14.40 16.51
CA SER A 163 -10.04 14.90 17.17
C SER A 163 -8.75 14.54 16.41
N LEU A 164 -8.74 13.38 15.75
CA LEU A 164 -7.65 12.96 14.87
C LEU A 164 -7.64 13.74 13.55
N ALA A 165 -8.81 14.00 12.99
CA ALA A 165 -9.02 14.72 11.73
C ALA A 165 -8.89 16.24 11.90
N GLN A 166 -7.87 16.69 12.63
CA GLN A 166 -7.52 18.10 12.81
C GLN A 166 -6.16 18.39 12.19
N PRO A 167 -5.96 19.56 11.52
CA PRO A 167 -4.69 19.89 10.87
C PRO A 167 -3.48 19.73 11.79
N LYS A 168 -3.56 20.25 13.02
CA LYS A 168 -2.48 20.16 14.01
C LYS A 168 -2.19 18.71 14.46
N THR A 169 -3.21 17.86 14.52
CA THR A 169 -3.04 16.45 14.89
C THR A 169 -2.38 15.69 13.75
N VAL A 170 -2.84 15.89 12.53
CA VAL A 170 -2.28 15.24 11.33
C VAL A 170 -0.83 15.69 11.12
N ASP A 171 -0.51 17.00 11.22
CA ASP A 171 0.87 17.51 11.13
C ASP A 171 1.77 16.82 12.16
N ARG A 172 1.34 16.76 13.43
CA ARG A 172 2.09 16.10 14.50
C ARG A 172 2.34 14.61 14.22
N VAL A 173 1.31 13.89 13.77
CA VAL A 173 1.42 12.46 13.45
C VAL A 173 2.36 12.23 12.28
N LEU A 174 2.30 13.09 11.25
CA LEU A 174 3.21 13.02 10.11
C LEU A 174 4.66 13.28 10.54
N ARG A 175 4.93 14.30 11.35
CA ARG A 175 6.29 14.58 11.88
C ARG A 175 6.84 13.46 12.76
N GLN A 176 5.99 12.67 13.39
CA GLN A 176 6.41 11.46 14.09
C GLN A 176 6.74 10.33 13.14
N ALA A 177 5.98 10.20 12.03
CA ALA A 177 6.13 9.11 11.07
C ALA A 177 7.30 9.32 10.09
N TYR A 178 7.61 10.57 9.79
CA TYR A 178 8.60 10.96 8.80
C TYR A 178 9.99 11.14 9.42
N GLY A 179 11.00 10.55 8.83
CA GLY A 179 12.40 10.81 9.17
C GLY A 179 12.88 12.16 8.63
N ARG A 180 12.25 12.65 7.55
CA ARG A 180 12.55 13.94 6.93
C ARG A 180 11.41 14.93 7.22
N GLU A 181 11.55 15.71 8.26
CA GLU A 181 10.50 16.63 8.71
C GLU A 181 10.13 17.72 7.67
N ASP A 182 11.07 18.12 6.81
CA ASP A 182 10.87 19.07 5.72
C ASP A 182 9.93 18.55 4.61
N ALA A 183 9.75 17.23 4.51
CA ALA A 183 8.79 16.62 3.63
C ALA A 183 7.33 16.79 4.12
N VAL A 184 7.11 17.12 5.40
CA VAL A 184 5.79 17.39 5.97
C VAL A 184 5.36 18.80 5.64
N THR A 185 4.61 18.95 4.56
CA THR A 185 4.12 20.24 4.07
C THR A 185 2.65 20.45 4.43
N GLU A 186 2.20 21.71 4.42
CA GLU A 186 0.78 22.04 4.60
C GLU A 186 -0.08 21.41 3.51
N GLU A 187 0.43 21.31 2.28
CA GLU A 187 -0.23 20.64 1.17
C GLU A 187 -0.49 19.16 1.49
N LEU A 188 0.52 18.44 2.03
CA LEU A 188 0.39 17.06 2.44
C LEU A 188 -0.67 16.87 3.53
N VAL A 189 -0.66 17.74 4.55
CA VAL A 189 -1.66 17.74 5.62
C VAL A 189 -3.07 17.90 5.05
N ASN A 190 -3.25 18.84 4.12
CA ASN A 190 -4.54 19.10 3.48
C ASN A 190 -5.02 17.89 2.63
N PHE A 191 -4.14 17.25 1.87
CA PHE A 191 -4.49 16.05 1.09
C PHE A 191 -4.97 14.89 1.94
N LEU A 192 -4.42 14.72 3.14
CA LEU A 192 -4.84 13.67 4.06
C LEU A 192 -6.14 14.02 4.78
N LEU A 193 -6.37 15.31 5.04
CA LEU A 193 -7.57 15.77 5.74
C LEU A 193 -8.82 15.86 4.84
N GLU A 194 -8.68 16.24 3.58
CA GLU A 194 -9.82 16.43 2.67
C GLU A 194 -10.76 15.20 2.68
N PRO A 195 -10.27 13.94 2.47
CA PRO A 195 -11.14 12.77 2.46
C PRO A 195 -11.79 12.43 3.80
N SER A 196 -11.20 12.88 4.92
CA SER A 196 -11.73 12.62 6.26
C SER A 196 -13.03 13.38 6.56
N ARG A 197 -13.30 14.45 5.78
CA ARG A 197 -14.50 15.28 5.89
C ARG A 197 -15.68 14.74 5.10
N GLU A 198 -15.46 13.75 4.24
CA GLU A 198 -16.50 13.18 3.40
C GLU A 198 -17.46 12.28 4.20
N PRO A 199 -18.75 12.22 3.80
CA PRO A 199 -19.69 11.27 4.40
C PRO A 199 -19.15 9.82 4.33
N GLY A 200 -19.31 9.06 5.41
CA GLY A 200 -18.83 7.69 5.52
C GLY A 200 -17.40 7.53 6.03
N ALA A 201 -16.55 8.59 6.02
CA ALA A 201 -15.16 8.49 6.47
C ALA A 201 -15.01 7.97 7.90
N VAL A 202 -15.87 8.41 8.81
CA VAL A 202 -15.92 7.92 10.20
C VAL A 202 -16.21 6.42 10.24
N ASP A 203 -17.22 5.96 9.47
CA ASP A 203 -17.63 4.56 9.48
C ASP A 203 -16.53 3.65 8.91
N VAL A 204 -15.79 4.11 7.88
CA VAL A 204 -14.61 3.42 7.35
C VAL A 204 -13.51 3.32 8.41
N PHE A 205 -13.19 4.44 9.07
CA PHE A 205 -12.18 4.48 10.13
C PHE A 205 -12.52 3.49 11.26
N LEU A 206 -13.77 3.52 11.75
CA LEU A 206 -14.21 2.64 12.81
C LEU A 206 -14.24 1.16 12.38
N ALA A 207 -14.61 0.87 11.15
CA ALA A 207 -14.54 -0.48 10.59
C ALA A 207 -13.11 -1.00 10.57
N PHE A 208 -12.14 -0.17 10.15
CA PHE A 208 -10.73 -0.55 10.12
C PHE A 208 -10.13 -0.74 11.53
N VAL A 209 -10.45 0.15 12.48
CA VAL A 209 -9.98 0.03 13.88
C VAL A 209 -10.47 -1.28 14.51
N ARG A 210 -11.67 -1.74 14.15
CA ARG A 210 -12.22 -3.03 14.58
C ARG A 210 -11.64 -4.23 13.86
N TYR A 211 -11.00 -4.03 12.69
CA TYR A 211 -10.45 -5.10 11.87
C TYR A 211 -9.09 -5.56 12.41
N SER A 212 -9.11 -6.24 13.56
CA SER A 212 -7.94 -6.81 14.24
C SER A 212 -7.58 -8.21 13.75
N GLN A 213 -8.38 -8.78 12.88
CA GLN A 213 -8.21 -10.10 12.26
C GLN A 213 -7.83 -9.94 10.77
N GLY A 214 -7.79 -11.06 10.04
CA GLY A 214 -7.41 -11.10 8.63
C GLY A 214 -5.92 -11.42 8.42
N PRO A 215 -5.42 -11.35 7.19
CA PRO A 215 -4.08 -11.82 6.87
C PRO A 215 -2.99 -10.98 7.53
N LEU A 216 -1.93 -11.65 7.94
CA LEU A 216 -0.67 -11.04 8.36
C LEU A 216 0.36 -11.12 7.23
N PRO A 217 1.32 -10.20 7.10
CA PRO A 217 2.35 -10.28 6.08
C PRO A 217 3.18 -11.57 6.16
N GLU A 218 3.44 -12.08 7.37
CA GLU A 218 4.11 -13.37 7.58
C GLU A 218 3.32 -14.59 7.09
N ASP A 219 1.99 -14.48 6.98
CA ASP A 219 1.15 -15.55 6.42
C ASP A 219 1.13 -15.50 4.88
N LEU A 220 1.22 -14.30 4.30
CA LEU A 220 1.11 -14.08 2.86
C LEU A 220 2.45 -14.25 2.13
N LEU A 221 3.52 -13.71 2.67
CA LEU A 221 4.85 -13.70 2.03
C LEU A 221 5.32 -15.09 1.56
N PRO A 222 5.20 -16.17 2.37
CA PRO A 222 5.62 -17.51 1.92
C PRO A 222 4.82 -18.05 0.73
N GLN A 223 3.64 -17.52 0.46
CA GLN A 223 2.76 -17.94 -0.63
C GLN A 223 2.97 -17.16 -1.92
N VAL A 224 3.72 -16.05 -1.87
CA VAL A 224 4.01 -15.23 -3.05
C VAL A 224 4.97 -15.97 -3.98
N SER A 225 4.68 -15.98 -5.27
CA SER A 225 5.50 -16.64 -6.29
C SER A 225 6.25 -15.68 -7.23
N CYS A 226 5.92 -14.39 -7.18
CA CYS A 226 6.59 -13.36 -7.99
C CYS A 226 7.76 -12.71 -7.23
N PRO A 227 8.73 -12.08 -7.93
CA PRO A 227 9.84 -11.39 -7.30
C PRO A 227 9.38 -10.17 -6.47
N ILE A 228 10.10 -9.90 -5.39
CA ILE A 228 9.80 -8.83 -4.43
C ILE A 228 11.02 -7.92 -4.25
N LEU A 229 10.81 -6.61 -4.37
CA LEU A 229 11.72 -5.55 -3.91
C LEU A 229 11.16 -4.97 -2.61
N VAL A 230 11.97 -4.89 -1.57
CA VAL A 230 11.61 -4.26 -0.29
C VAL A 230 12.46 -3.00 -0.10
N LEU A 231 11.79 -1.87 0.08
CA LEU A 231 12.39 -0.58 0.44
C LEU A 231 11.91 -0.22 1.84
N TRP A 232 12.83 0.14 2.75
CA TRP A 232 12.46 0.36 4.14
C TRP A 232 13.15 1.59 4.71
N GLY A 233 12.37 2.59 5.13
CA GLY A 233 12.87 3.74 5.85
C GLY A 233 13.46 3.29 7.19
N ALA A 234 14.73 3.58 7.41
CA ALA A 234 15.47 3.08 8.58
C ALA A 234 15.01 3.74 9.88
N GLU A 235 14.43 4.95 9.77
CA GLU A 235 13.95 5.74 10.91
C GLU A 235 12.44 5.59 11.18
N ASP A 236 11.80 4.54 10.60
CA ASP A 236 10.37 4.30 10.80
C ASP A 236 10.06 3.96 12.27
N PRO A 237 9.31 4.80 12.99
CA PRO A 237 9.01 4.56 14.39
C PRO A 237 7.85 3.58 14.60
N TRP A 238 7.07 3.31 13.54
CA TRP A 238 5.89 2.46 13.62
C TRP A 238 6.17 1.02 13.21
N GLU A 239 7.03 0.86 12.21
CA GLU A 239 7.43 -0.44 11.67
C GLU A 239 8.96 -0.56 11.72
N PRO A 240 9.54 -0.92 12.89
CA PRO A 240 10.99 -0.96 13.08
C PRO A 240 11.70 -1.84 12.05
N ILE A 241 12.79 -1.32 11.47
CA ILE A 241 13.49 -1.97 10.37
C ILE A 241 14.00 -3.39 10.71
N ASP A 242 14.38 -3.64 11.95
CA ASP A 242 14.85 -4.96 12.38
C ASP A 242 13.73 -6.00 12.31
N LEU A 243 12.50 -5.60 12.62
CA LEU A 243 11.34 -6.47 12.45
C LEU A 243 11.01 -6.67 10.96
N GLY A 244 11.20 -5.63 10.15
CA GLY A 244 11.08 -5.74 8.69
C GLY A 244 12.10 -6.70 8.09
N ARG A 245 13.35 -6.66 8.55
CA ARG A 245 14.41 -7.62 8.14
C ARG A 245 14.06 -9.05 8.55
N ALA A 246 13.61 -9.22 9.80
CA ALA A 246 13.22 -10.54 10.30
C ALA A 246 12.01 -11.11 9.52
N LEU A 247 11.05 -10.26 9.15
CA LEU A 247 9.88 -10.67 8.37
C LEU A 247 10.25 -11.32 7.03
N VAL A 248 11.31 -10.85 6.38
CA VAL A 248 11.66 -11.28 5.01
C VAL A 248 12.90 -12.17 4.94
N ALA A 249 13.54 -12.50 6.08
CA ALA A 249 14.83 -13.19 6.14
C ALA A 249 14.83 -14.54 5.37
N ASP A 250 13.74 -15.29 5.46
CA ASP A 250 13.61 -16.63 4.88
C ASP A 250 12.65 -16.65 3.67
N ILE A 251 12.44 -15.52 3.00
CA ILE A 251 11.54 -15.41 1.85
C ILE A 251 12.36 -15.38 0.55
N PRO A 252 12.43 -16.49 -0.20
CA PRO A 252 13.30 -16.58 -1.40
C PRO A 252 12.91 -15.60 -2.52
N GLN A 253 11.66 -15.15 -2.56
CA GLN A 253 11.15 -14.19 -3.54
C GLN A 253 11.63 -12.76 -3.29
N VAL A 254 12.11 -12.46 -2.08
CA VAL A 254 12.70 -11.15 -1.77
C VAL A 254 14.12 -11.08 -2.33
N GLU A 255 14.27 -10.40 -3.45
CA GLU A 255 15.57 -10.27 -4.14
C GLU A 255 16.43 -9.20 -3.48
N HIS A 256 15.81 -8.14 -2.98
CA HIS A 256 16.52 -7.03 -2.34
C HIS A 256 15.71 -6.51 -1.16
N PHE A 257 16.38 -6.28 -0.04
CA PHE A 257 15.93 -5.48 1.08
C PHE A 257 16.86 -4.26 1.20
N VAL A 258 16.33 -3.08 0.87
CA VAL A 258 17.12 -1.85 0.81
C VAL A 258 16.72 -0.93 1.97
N PRO A 259 17.62 -0.75 2.97
CA PRO A 259 17.41 0.26 4.00
C PRO A 259 17.61 1.66 3.41
N LEU A 260 16.77 2.60 3.81
CA LEU A 260 16.83 4.00 3.41
C LEU A 260 17.18 4.87 4.63
N PRO A 261 18.46 5.19 4.86
CA PRO A 261 18.88 6.00 6.01
C PRO A 261 18.23 7.40 6.01
N GLY A 262 17.83 7.88 7.19
CA GLY A 262 17.21 9.18 7.35
C GLY A 262 15.77 9.28 6.80
N VAL A 263 15.15 8.15 6.47
CA VAL A 263 13.79 8.07 5.91
C VAL A 263 12.90 7.32 6.90
N GLY A 264 11.69 7.80 7.09
CA GLY A 264 10.69 7.21 7.98
C GLY A 264 9.71 6.29 7.28
N HIS A 265 8.43 6.39 7.67
CA HIS A 265 7.35 5.45 7.29
C HIS A 265 6.88 5.59 5.84
N CYS A 266 7.10 6.75 5.20
CA CYS A 266 6.55 7.03 3.87
C CYS A 266 7.63 7.34 2.83
N PRO A 267 8.53 6.38 2.51
CA PRO A 267 9.68 6.63 1.63
C PRO A 267 9.32 7.25 0.28
N GLN A 268 8.17 6.87 -0.29
CA GLN A 268 7.67 7.39 -1.57
C GLN A 268 7.45 8.90 -1.57
N ASP A 269 7.12 9.46 -0.41
CA ASP A 269 6.86 10.89 -0.25
C ASP A 269 8.05 11.65 0.36
N GLU A 270 8.76 11.00 1.28
CA GLU A 270 9.92 11.59 1.97
C GLU A 270 11.17 11.67 1.08
N ALA A 271 11.41 10.62 0.29
CA ALA A 271 12.62 10.43 -0.49
C ALA A 271 12.34 9.91 -1.90
N PRO A 272 11.48 10.57 -2.69
CA PRO A 272 11.11 10.12 -4.03
C PRO A 272 12.34 10.03 -4.95
N GLU A 273 13.38 10.83 -4.72
CA GLU A 273 14.65 10.81 -5.46
C GLU A 273 15.44 9.52 -5.26
N LEU A 274 15.23 8.82 -4.14
CA LEU A 274 15.81 7.50 -3.89
C LEU A 274 14.88 6.40 -4.37
N VAL A 275 13.57 6.51 -4.07
CA VAL A 275 12.57 5.48 -4.35
C VAL A 275 12.32 5.32 -5.86
N ASN A 276 12.10 6.41 -6.59
CA ASN A 276 11.73 6.36 -8.00
C ASN A 276 12.75 5.62 -8.88
N PRO A 277 14.07 5.88 -8.81
CA PRO A 277 15.04 5.13 -9.58
C PRO A 277 15.07 3.64 -9.24
N MET A 278 15.00 3.28 -7.95
CA MET A 278 15.03 1.88 -7.51
C MET A 278 13.82 1.11 -8.04
N VAL A 279 12.61 1.68 -7.91
CA VAL A 279 11.38 1.09 -8.42
C VAL A 279 11.43 0.95 -9.94
N ARG A 280 11.79 2.02 -10.65
CA ARG A 280 11.90 2.04 -12.12
C ARG A 280 12.86 0.97 -12.63
N ASP A 281 14.09 0.97 -12.13
CA ASP A 281 15.15 0.14 -12.67
C ASP A 281 14.87 -1.34 -12.39
N TRP A 282 14.40 -1.68 -11.20
CA TRP A 282 14.05 -3.05 -10.84
C TRP A 282 12.86 -3.56 -11.65
N THR A 283 11.77 -2.81 -11.77
CA THR A 283 10.58 -3.24 -12.53
C THR A 283 10.87 -3.39 -14.02
N LEU A 284 11.66 -2.49 -14.62
CA LEU A 284 12.12 -2.61 -16.01
C LEU A 284 13.00 -3.84 -16.22
N GLN A 285 13.91 -4.12 -15.29
CA GLN A 285 14.75 -5.32 -15.33
C GLN A 285 13.89 -6.59 -15.32
N LYS A 286 12.89 -6.67 -14.41
CA LYS A 286 12.00 -7.83 -14.30
C LYS A 286 11.12 -8.00 -15.54
N ALA A 287 10.58 -6.90 -16.07
CA ALA A 287 9.81 -6.94 -17.32
C ALA A 287 10.62 -7.50 -18.49
N ARG A 288 11.88 -7.07 -18.63
CA ARG A 288 12.79 -7.57 -19.66
C ARG A 288 13.12 -9.07 -19.48
N GLN A 289 13.35 -9.51 -18.25
CA GLN A 289 13.61 -10.92 -17.94
C GLN A 289 12.40 -11.79 -18.30
N LYS A 290 11.19 -11.36 -17.94
CA LYS A 290 9.93 -12.06 -18.25
C LYS A 290 9.68 -12.13 -19.77
N ALA A 291 9.98 -11.07 -20.51
CA ALA A 291 9.88 -11.06 -21.97
C ALA A 291 10.86 -12.06 -22.63
N ARG A 292 12.10 -12.12 -22.16
CA ARG A 292 13.12 -13.06 -22.66
C ARG A 292 12.78 -14.53 -22.39
N SER A 293 12.22 -14.84 -21.23
CA SER A 293 11.80 -16.21 -20.88
C SER A 293 10.60 -16.71 -21.71
N ARG A 294 9.74 -15.80 -22.21
CA ARG A 294 8.61 -16.14 -23.09
C ARG A 294 9.05 -16.40 -24.55
N PHE A 295 10.20 -15.87 -25.00
CA PHE A 295 10.70 -16.02 -26.36
C PHE A 295 12.17 -16.49 -26.35
N PRO A 296 12.47 -17.77 -25.96
CA PRO A 296 13.83 -18.28 -25.84
C PRO A 296 14.58 -18.44 -27.17
N PHE A 297 13.92 -18.35 -28.34
CA PHE A 297 14.45 -18.67 -29.66
C PHE A 297 14.83 -17.48 -30.54
N GLY A 298 15.01 -16.28 -30.00
CA GLY A 298 15.38 -15.06 -30.76
C GLY A 298 16.87 -14.87 -31.07
N ARG A 299 17.74 -15.88 -30.93
CA ARG A 299 19.16 -15.82 -31.33
C ARG A 299 19.56 -17.01 -32.19
N GLY A 300 19.26 -16.95 -33.49
CA GLY A 300 19.66 -18.06 -34.35
C GLY A 300 19.40 -17.88 -35.84
N LEU A 301 19.42 -16.63 -36.40
CA LEU A 301 19.33 -16.44 -37.86
C LEU A 301 20.02 -15.16 -38.33
N ALA A 302 21.30 -14.98 -37.92
CA ALA A 302 22.16 -13.93 -38.53
C ALA A 302 23.62 -14.37 -38.47
N ALA A 303 23.95 -15.54 -39.07
CA ALA A 303 25.28 -15.91 -39.45
C ALA A 303 25.23 -17.09 -40.39
N ARG A 304 24.77 -16.86 -41.65
CA ARG A 304 25.12 -17.64 -42.85
C ARG A 304 24.54 -16.90 -44.07
N ALA A 305 25.27 -15.97 -44.61
CA ALA A 305 25.38 -15.65 -46.03
C ALA A 305 26.67 -14.84 -46.23
#